data_9895162ea3405ac179a9152ac1a3bafd
#
_entry.id   9895162ea3405ac179a9152ac1a3bafd
#
_cell.length_a   1.000
_cell.length_b   1.000
_cell.length_c   1.000
_cell.angle_alpha   90.00
_cell.angle_beta   90.00
_cell.angle_gamma   90.00
#
_symmetry.space_group_name_H-M   'P 1'
#
loop_
_entity.id
_entity.type
_entity.pdbx_description
1 polymer ?
#
loop_
_entity_poly.entity_id
_entity_poly.type
_entity_poly.pdbx_seq_one_letter_code
_entity_poly.pdbx_strand_id
1 'polypeptide(L)'
;MIIGTFILDFQTIDFEPDAKIAVDMLSDYQRLYQLENSFALDPPVQSLGWSFAKMFLAGRFVEKIYAHQAFKIEASKGKKLEDKFVAWLQKELKNRGCSAQIKIAPEMKSI
;
A
#
# COMPACT_ATOMS: atom_id res chain seq x y z
N MET A 1 2.34 -14.97 -9.58
CA MET A 1 3.50 -14.54 -8.77
C MET A 1 3.81 -13.08 -9.01
N ILE A 2 4.10 -12.35 -7.96
CA ILE A 2 4.42 -10.93 -8.06
C ILE A 2 5.93 -10.78 -8.09
N ILE A 3 6.43 -10.18 -9.17
CA ILE A 3 7.84 -9.87 -9.32
C ILE A 3 7.94 -8.37 -9.61
N GLY A 4 8.86 -7.69 -8.98
CA GLY A 4 9.01 -6.26 -9.15
C GLY A 4 8.28 -5.48 -8.08
N THR A 5 8.27 -4.18 -8.24
CA THR A 5 7.78 -3.25 -7.24
C THR A 5 6.33 -2.88 -7.51
N PHE A 6 5.50 -2.93 -6.46
CA PHE A 6 4.16 -2.35 -6.51
C PHE A 6 4.29 -0.85 -6.33
N ILE A 7 3.63 -0.10 -7.21
CA ILE A 7 3.60 1.36 -7.13
C ILE A 7 2.16 1.78 -6.94
N LEU A 8 1.89 2.45 -5.83
CA LEU A 8 0.54 2.88 -5.48
C LEU A 8 0.50 4.39 -5.34
N ASP A 9 -0.62 4.98 -5.75
CA ASP A 9 -0.92 6.36 -5.41
C ASP A 9 -1.53 6.41 -4.02
N PHE A 10 -1.00 7.29 -3.19
CA PHE A 10 -1.45 7.53 -1.82
C PHE A 10 -1.93 8.97 -1.77
N GLN A 11 -3.22 9.18 -1.58
CA GLN A 11 -3.77 10.53 -1.61
C GLN A 11 -4.64 10.79 -0.39
N THR A 12 -4.50 11.97 0.19
CA THR A 12 -5.20 12.34 1.41
C THR A 12 -5.21 13.85 1.57
N ILE A 13 -6.17 14.36 2.35
CA ILE A 13 -6.17 15.77 2.75
C ILE A 13 -5.40 15.98 4.05
N ASP A 14 -5.00 14.92 4.74
CA ASP A 14 -4.36 14.99 6.07
C ASP A 14 -3.12 14.11 6.08
N PHE A 15 -2.10 14.56 5.38
CA PHE A 15 -0.98 13.69 5.02
C PHE A 15 -0.18 13.18 6.22
N GLU A 16 0.20 14.07 7.14
CA GLU A 16 1.13 13.64 8.19
C GLU A 16 0.58 12.52 9.07
N PRO A 17 -0.64 12.62 9.62
CA PRO A 17 -1.17 11.52 10.41
C PRO A 17 -1.44 10.28 9.59
N ASP A 18 -1.91 10.42 8.36
CA ASP A 18 -2.19 9.26 7.51
C ASP A 18 -0.89 8.56 7.08
N ALA A 19 0.14 9.33 6.75
CA ALA A 19 1.44 8.77 6.39
C ALA A 19 2.04 8.02 7.57
N LYS A 20 1.92 8.58 8.79
CA LYS A 20 2.44 7.90 9.98
C LYS A 20 1.76 6.56 10.19
N ILE A 21 0.44 6.52 10.06
CA ILE A 21 -0.31 5.26 10.21
C ILE A 21 0.15 4.24 9.17
N ALA A 22 0.27 4.66 7.92
CA ALA A 22 0.70 3.76 6.86
C ALA A 22 2.11 3.24 7.08
N VAL A 23 3.04 4.13 7.42
CA VAL A 23 4.43 3.73 7.66
C VAL A 23 4.52 2.80 8.86
N ASP A 24 3.80 3.10 9.94
CA ASP A 24 3.81 2.25 11.13
C ASP A 24 3.27 0.86 10.80
N MET A 25 2.18 0.78 10.06
CA MET A 25 1.59 -0.51 9.68
C MET A 25 2.55 -1.33 8.81
N LEU A 26 3.12 -0.69 7.79
CA LEU A 26 4.04 -1.39 6.90
C LEU A 26 5.33 -1.78 7.62
N SER A 27 5.79 -0.96 8.55
CA SER A 27 6.95 -1.29 9.37
C SER A 27 6.69 -2.50 10.25
N ASP A 28 5.48 -2.61 10.80
CA ASP A 28 5.09 -3.78 11.60
C ASP A 28 5.15 -5.06 10.77
N TYR A 29 4.60 -5.04 9.56
CA TYR A 29 4.67 -6.20 8.66
C TYR A 29 6.10 -6.50 8.26
N GLN A 30 6.88 -5.47 7.93
CA GLN A 30 8.27 -5.66 7.55
C GLN A 30 9.07 -6.34 8.67
N ARG A 31 8.82 -5.93 9.89
CA ARG A 31 9.48 -6.53 11.06
C ARG A 31 9.01 -7.96 11.27
N LEU A 32 7.71 -8.20 11.13
CA LEU A 32 7.14 -9.52 11.28
C LEU A 32 7.78 -10.53 10.32
N TYR A 33 8.05 -10.10 9.09
CA TYR A 33 8.65 -10.96 8.06
C TYR A 33 10.16 -10.91 8.03
N GLN A 34 10.78 -10.17 8.96
CA GLN A 34 12.24 -10.03 9.05
C GLN A 34 12.85 -9.49 7.75
N LEU A 35 12.18 -8.52 7.15
CA LEU A 35 12.65 -7.85 5.94
C LEU A 35 13.14 -6.46 6.27
N GLU A 36 13.96 -5.90 5.37
CA GLU A 36 14.48 -4.54 5.48
C GLU A 36 14.29 -3.82 4.14
N ASN A 37 14.09 -2.51 4.21
CA ASN A 37 14.01 -1.67 3.00
C ASN A 37 12.99 -2.21 1.99
N SER A 38 11.83 -2.61 2.48
CA SER A 38 10.83 -3.29 1.67
C SER A 38 9.73 -2.37 1.18
N PHE A 39 9.69 -1.14 1.66
CA PHE A 39 8.70 -0.16 1.21
C PHE A 39 9.26 1.24 1.33
N ALA A 40 8.64 2.17 0.64
CA ALA A 40 8.96 3.60 0.74
C ALA A 40 7.71 4.40 0.46
N LEU A 41 7.60 5.56 1.10
CA LEU A 41 6.56 6.53 0.82
C LEU A 41 7.26 7.85 0.51
N ASP A 42 7.08 8.33 -0.71
CA ASP A 42 7.73 9.57 -1.15
C ASP A 42 7.15 10.79 -0.45
N PRO A 43 7.89 11.90 -0.41
CA PRO A 43 7.33 13.17 0.05
C PRO A 43 6.12 13.55 -0.80
N PRO A 44 5.11 14.20 -0.21
CA PRO A 44 3.90 14.53 -0.94
C PRO A 44 4.08 15.74 -1.87
N VAL A 45 3.28 15.73 -2.93
CA VAL A 45 3.04 16.93 -3.75
C VAL A 45 1.63 17.41 -3.42
N GLN A 46 1.49 18.69 -3.10
CA GLN A 46 0.20 19.25 -2.70
C GLN A 46 -0.46 19.97 -3.87
N SER A 47 -1.76 19.77 -4.00
CA SER A 47 -2.57 20.43 -5.01
C SER A 47 -4.02 20.49 -4.56
N LEU A 48 -4.57 21.71 -4.54
CA LEU A 48 -5.97 21.95 -4.25
C LEU A 48 -6.43 21.34 -2.92
N GLY A 49 -5.59 21.43 -1.90
CA GLY A 49 -5.91 20.92 -0.57
C GLY A 49 -5.65 19.44 -0.39
N TRP A 50 -5.23 18.75 -1.43
CA TRP A 50 -4.87 17.34 -1.37
C TRP A 50 -3.37 17.15 -1.37
N SER A 51 -2.93 16.09 -0.73
CA SER A 51 -1.55 15.62 -0.80
C SER A 51 -1.50 14.32 -1.58
N PHE A 52 -0.58 14.25 -2.54
CA PHE A 52 -0.39 13.09 -3.40
C PHE A 52 1.02 12.58 -3.24
N ALA A 53 1.17 11.30 -2.94
CA ALA A 53 2.48 10.68 -2.79
C ALA A 53 2.49 9.34 -3.49
N LYS A 54 3.68 8.87 -3.84
CA LYS A 54 3.85 7.51 -4.36
C LYS A 54 4.29 6.60 -3.22
N MET A 55 3.68 5.44 -3.16
CA MET A 55 4.05 4.40 -2.21
C MET A 55 4.62 3.22 -3.00
N PHE A 56 5.78 2.75 -2.58
CA PHE A 56 6.47 1.65 -3.26
C PHE A 56 6.56 0.47 -2.31
N LEU A 57 6.14 -0.70 -2.79
CA LEU A 57 6.25 -1.94 -2.02
C LEU A 57 7.06 -2.93 -2.84
N ALA A 58 8.16 -3.42 -2.27
CA ALA A 58 8.96 -4.42 -2.96
C ALA A 58 8.15 -5.69 -3.21
N GLY A 59 8.38 -6.33 -4.35
CA GLY A 59 7.65 -7.55 -4.71
C GLY A 59 7.76 -8.63 -3.65
N ARG A 60 8.97 -8.81 -3.07
CA ARG A 60 9.17 -9.79 -2.00
C ARG A 60 8.33 -9.50 -0.77
N PHE A 61 8.09 -8.22 -0.47
CA PHE A 61 7.27 -7.80 0.65
C PHE A 61 5.80 -8.12 0.38
N VAL A 62 5.32 -7.77 -0.82
CA VAL A 62 3.94 -8.07 -1.22
C VAL A 62 3.69 -9.57 -1.21
N GLU A 63 4.66 -10.37 -1.69
CA GLU A 63 4.52 -11.82 -1.67
C GLU A 63 4.41 -12.38 -0.24
N LYS A 64 5.19 -11.85 0.69
CA LYS A 64 5.11 -12.28 2.09
C LYS A 64 3.77 -11.90 2.71
N ILE A 65 3.29 -10.69 2.45
CA ILE A 65 1.98 -10.26 2.93
C ILE A 65 0.90 -11.17 2.34
N TYR A 66 0.98 -11.42 1.03
CA TYR A 66 -0.01 -12.26 0.36
C TYR A 66 -0.03 -13.67 0.94
N ALA A 67 1.12 -14.27 1.14
CA ALA A 67 1.19 -15.62 1.70
C ALA A 67 0.57 -15.68 3.11
N HIS A 68 0.81 -14.63 3.91
CA HIS A 68 0.33 -14.57 5.29
C HIS A 68 -1.16 -14.25 5.37
N GLN A 69 -1.66 -13.40 4.48
CA GLN A 69 -3.03 -12.89 4.51
C GLN A 69 -3.86 -13.35 3.31
N ALA A 70 -3.45 -14.45 2.66
CA ALA A 70 -4.06 -14.88 1.40
C ALA A 70 -5.57 -15.01 1.47
N PHE A 71 -6.09 -15.58 2.55
CA PHE A 71 -7.53 -15.79 2.70
C PHE A 71 -8.29 -14.46 2.64
N LYS A 72 -7.80 -13.47 3.38
CA LYS A 72 -8.44 -12.16 3.43
C LYS A 72 -8.28 -11.39 2.12
N ILE A 73 -7.11 -11.49 1.50
CA ILE A 73 -6.85 -10.80 0.25
C ILE A 73 -7.71 -11.37 -0.87
N GLU A 74 -7.82 -12.69 -0.95
CA GLU A 74 -8.63 -13.32 -2.00
C GLU A 74 -10.12 -13.06 -1.82
N ALA A 75 -10.55 -12.80 -0.59
CA ALA A 75 -11.93 -12.42 -0.30
C ALA A 75 -12.22 -10.94 -0.58
N SER A 76 -11.18 -10.15 -0.87
CA SER A 76 -11.34 -8.72 -1.13
C SER A 76 -11.86 -8.46 -2.54
N LYS A 77 -12.33 -7.23 -2.75
CA LYS A 77 -12.93 -6.84 -4.02
C LYS A 77 -11.87 -6.72 -5.11
N GLY A 78 -12.26 -7.08 -6.33
CA GLY A 78 -11.40 -6.95 -7.49
C GLY A 78 -11.37 -8.21 -8.30
N LYS A 79 -10.95 -8.08 -9.57
CA LYS A 79 -10.85 -9.21 -10.47
C LYS A 79 -9.43 -9.79 -10.49
N LYS A 80 -8.44 -8.92 -10.47
CA LYS A 80 -7.05 -9.32 -10.50
C LYS A 80 -6.49 -9.37 -9.09
N LEU A 81 -5.42 -10.11 -8.91
CA LEU A 81 -4.76 -10.23 -7.62
C LEU A 81 -4.29 -8.87 -7.11
N GLU A 82 -3.76 -8.04 -7.99
CA GLU A 82 -3.29 -6.70 -7.62
C GLU A 82 -4.43 -5.85 -7.07
N ASP A 83 -5.61 -5.91 -7.71
CA ASP A 83 -6.77 -5.16 -7.26
C ASP A 83 -7.23 -5.64 -5.88
N LYS A 84 -7.23 -6.95 -5.67
CA LYS A 84 -7.61 -7.53 -4.39
C LYS A 84 -6.62 -7.13 -3.29
N PHE A 85 -5.34 -7.11 -3.60
CA PHE A 85 -4.33 -6.70 -2.65
C PHE A 85 -4.52 -5.25 -2.23
N VAL A 86 -4.75 -4.37 -3.19
CA VAL A 86 -4.98 -2.95 -2.91
C VAL A 86 -6.25 -2.76 -2.09
N ALA A 87 -7.32 -3.47 -2.41
CA ALA A 87 -8.57 -3.38 -1.65
C ALA A 87 -8.36 -3.85 -0.20
N TRP A 88 -7.61 -4.93 -0.01
CA TRP A 88 -7.27 -5.41 1.32
C TRP A 88 -6.44 -4.38 2.08
N LEU A 89 -5.42 -3.83 1.44
CA LEU A 89 -4.54 -2.85 2.07
C LEU A 89 -5.31 -1.59 2.46
N GLN A 90 -6.21 -1.12 1.58
CA GLN A 90 -7.07 0.02 1.87
C GLN A 90 -7.91 -0.22 3.13
N LYS A 91 -8.47 -1.41 3.25
CA LYS A 91 -9.28 -1.76 4.40
C LYS A 91 -8.45 -1.81 5.68
N GLU A 92 -7.24 -2.35 5.61
CA GLU A 92 -6.36 -2.41 6.77
C GLU A 92 -5.95 -1.02 7.23
N LEU A 93 -5.68 -0.12 6.30
CA LEU A 93 -5.38 1.27 6.63
C LEU A 93 -6.56 1.93 7.31
N LYS A 94 -7.77 1.75 6.78
CA LYS A 94 -8.97 2.30 7.39
C LYS A 94 -9.19 1.77 8.79
N ASN A 95 -8.95 0.50 9.01
CA ASN A 95 -9.11 -0.12 10.32
C ASN A 95 -8.15 0.47 11.35
N ARG A 96 -7.04 1.04 10.90
CA ARG A 96 -6.07 1.70 11.77
C ARG A 96 -6.29 3.22 11.87
N GLY A 97 -7.37 3.73 11.28
CA GLY A 97 -7.72 5.13 11.36
C GLY A 97 -7.14 6.01 10.26
N CYS A 98 -6.58 5.42 9.22
CA CYS A 98 -6.03 6.18 8.10
C CYS A 98 -7.15 6.55 7.13
N SER A 99 -7.23 7.83 6.77
CA SER A 99 -8.24 8.31 5.83
C SER A 99 -7.74 8.40 4.40
N ALA A 100 -6.49 8.02 4.15
CA ALA A 100 -5.91 8.09 2.81
C ALA A 100 -6.57 7.09 1.87
N GLN A 101 -6.63 7.45 0.60
CA GLN A 101 -7.08 6.56 -0.46
C GLN A 101 -5.86 6.07 -1.23
N ILE A 102 -5.84 4.78 -1.51
CA ILE A 102 -4.77 4.19 -2.30
C ILE A 102 -5.34 3.55 -3.56
N LYS A 103 -4.55 3.57 -4.62
CA LYS A 103 -4.91 2.91 -5.87
C LYS A 103 -3.64 2.56 -6.63
N ILE A 104 -3.75 1.62 -7.55
CA ILE A 104 -2.61 1.25 -8.40
C ILE A 104 -2.21 2.44 -9.25
N ALA A 105 -0.93 2.79 -9.22
CA ALA A 105 -0.42 3.92 -9.99
C ALA A 105 -0.42 3.60 -11.48
N PRO A 106 -0.62 4.60 -12.34
CA PRO A 106 -0.60 4.37 -13.80
C PRO A 106 0.68 3.73 -14.29
N GLU A 107 1.81 3.97 -13.62
CA GLU A 107 3.09 3.37 -14.00
C GLU A 107 3.04 1.85 -13.99
N MET A 108 2.27 1.26 -13.07
CA MET A 108 2.12 -0.19 -13.04
C MET A 108 1.24 -0.72 -14.17
N LYS A 109 0.27 0.07 -14.58
CA LYS A 109 -0.69 -0.36 -15.60
C LYS A 109 -0.09 -0.35 -16.99
N SER A 110 1.01 0.33 -17.19
CA SER A 110 1.65 0.46 -18.50
C SER A 110 2.65 -0.67 -18.79
N ILE A 111 2.79 -1.61 -17.91
CA ILE A 111 3.73 -2.71 -18.08
C ILE A 111 3.08 -3.88 -18.83
#